data_9f9b0df0f17d685d9f2c1f83cc84e59d
#
_entry.id   9f9b0df0f17d685d9f2c1f83cc84e59d
#
_cell.length_a   1.000
_cell.length_b   1.000
_cell.length_c   1.000
_cell.angle_alpha   90.00
_cell.angle_beta   90.00
_cell.angle_gamma   90.00
#
_symmetry.space_group_name_H-M   'P 1'
#
loop_
_entity.id
_entity.type
_entity.pdbx_description
1 polymer ?
#
loop_
_entity_poly.entity_id
_entity_poly.type
_entity_poly.pdbx_seq_one_letter_code
_entity_poly.pdbx_strand_id
1 'polypeptide(L)'
;MRRHALSAALLTLLTLLALVATACGSRLPESDFTGRPSGPARTADTSPLKVGIILSETSPVGGQAFSGPRDGARAYFERLNAEGGIDGREVEVHTCDDGGSGVGNNECVHKLVEEQRVVALVATTVLDYQGAPRVSGAGVPDIGGQPIGPAYDTYPHLYSIYGSLAPREGGRPGWDGKQYGGTEVYRYFKREHGARTAAVVSYNQAASAGYAQLVARGLRAEGYKVVTEQVDLALPNFRAVAADLKQQGADLVFDALDTHGNVRLCKAMDQVGLEVTAKVTNAQNWTSTVAEDYKDAPHCRNALWVTGSSRNFQDRDSEAAKEFREAMQGADRLSQWQLEGWAAAMWFADAAESCAPAGITRECVDAYLQRGEPYDARGLLIPVVFEQLPEPPSTRRTCLSVARWQDGEGWVTAEDMNTNCFEVPQIPYEQ
;
A
#
# COMPACT_ATOMS: atom_id res chain seq x y z
N MET A 1 40.24 12.63 -68.76
CA MET A 1 39.11 11.84 -68.26
C MET A 1 38.51 12.32 -66.92
N ARG A 2 38.97 13.39 -66.27
CA ARG A 2 38.42 13.89 -64.95
C ARG A 2 37.44 15.09 -65.04
N ARG A 3 37.24 15.68 -66.22
CA ARG A 3 36.37 16.87 -66.36
C ARG A 3 34.92 16.55 -66.74
N HIS A 4 34.59 15.37 -67.23
CA HIS A 4 33.24 14.99 -67.60
C HIS A 4 32.42 14.35 -66.44
N ALA A 5 33.10 13.86 -65.43
CA ALA A 5 32.42 13.27 -64.25
C ALA A 5 31.84 14.33 -63.30
N LEU A 6 32.44 15.52 -63.22
CA LEU A 6 31.93 16.63 -62.37
C LEU A 6 30.69 17.32 -62.94
N SER A 7 30.56 17.38 -64.26
CA SER A 7 29.39 18.00 -64.93
C SER A 7 28.12 17.12 -64.85
N ALA A 8 28.27 15.81 -64.84
CA ALA A 8 27.16 14.86 -64.72
C ALA A 8 26.63 14.83 -63.26
N ALA A 9 27.49 14.94 -62.27
CA ALA A 9 27.10 14.98 -60.86
C ALA A 9 26.39 16.31 -60.46
N LEU A 10 26.76 17.42 -61.10
CA LEU A 10 26.12 18.70 -60.86
C LEU A 10 24.71 18.78 -61.50
N LEU A 11 24.50 18.14 -62.67
CA LEU A 11 23.17 18.10 -63.30
C LEU A 11 22.20 17.20 -62.54
N THR A 12 22.67 16.07 -62.00
CA THR A 12 21.83 15.18 -61.20
C THR A 12 21.47 15.81 -59.84
N LEU A 13 22.34 16.61 -59.24
CA LEU A 13 22.05 17.32 -58.00
C LEU A 13 21.05 18.46 -58.21
N LEU A 14 21.12 19.17 -59.33
CA LEU A 14 20.11 20.20 -59.69
C LEU A 14 18.74 19.65 -60.02
N THR A 15 18.66 18.46 -60.64
CA THR A 15 17.38 17.81 -60.91
C THR A 15 16.73 17.23 -59.67
N LEU A 16 17.51 16.73 -58.66
CA LEU A 16 16.98 16.33 -57.37
C LEU A 16 16.49 17.53 -56.52
N LEU A 17 17.17 18.67 -56.60
CA LEU A 17 16.71 19.90 -55.90
C LEU A 17 15.42 20.48 -56.50
N ALA A 18 15.20 20.35 -57.83
CA ALA A 18 14.02 20.82 -58.50
C ALA A 18 12.77 19.94 -58.19
N LEU A 19 12.95 18.69 -57.80
CA LEU A 19 11.85 17.77 -57.43
C LEU A 19 11.37 17.98 -55.96
N VAL A 20 12.21 18.56 -55.11
CA VAL A 20 11.81 18.90 -53.71
C VAL A 20 11.07 20.22 -53.61
N ALA A 21 11.19 21.11 -54.64
CA ALA A 21 10.54 22.41 -54.66
C ALA A 21 9.07 22.39 -55.14
N THR A 22 8.54 21.26 -55.62
CA THR A 22 7.13 21.15 -56.08
C THR A 22 6.19 20.49 -55.05
N ALA A 23 6.65 20.25 -53.82
CA ALA A 23 5.76 19.96 -52.70
C ALA A 23 5.14 21.27 -52.18
N CYS A 24 4.46 22.03 -53.03
CA CYS A 24 3.49 23.01 -52.60
C CYS A 24 2.35 22.26 -51.94
N GLY A 25 2.38 22.23 -50.59
CA GLY A 25 1.19 21.85 -49.84
C GLY A 25 0.04 22.75 -50.31
N SER A 26 -0.98 22.12 -50.85
CA SER A 26 -2.25 22.80 -51.09
C SER A 26 -2.71 23.33 -49.72
N ARG A 27 -2.64 24.63 -49.51
CA ARG A 27 -3.37 25.26 -48.42
C ARG A 27 -4.84 24.99 -48.71
N LEU A 28 -5.45 24.13 -47.90
CA LEU A 28 -6.90 24.01 -47.88
C LEU A 28 -7.45 25.44 -47.55
N PRO A 29 -8.52 25.87 -48.22
CA PRO A 29 -9.15 27.13 -47.92
C PRO A 29 -9.48 27.23 -46.43
N GLU A 30 -9.34 28.39 -45.84
CA GLU A 30 -9.64 28.65 -44.41
C GLU A 30 -11.10 28.29 -44.05
N SER A 31 -12.01 28.23 -45.06
CA SER A 31 -13.37 27.77 -44.95
C SER A 31 -13.51 26.27 -44.58
N ASP A 32 -12.51 25.42 -44.84
CA ASP A 32 -12.55 24.00 -44.53
C ASP A 32 -12.18 23.72 -43.03
N PHE A 33 -11.65 24.73 -42.35
CA PHE A 33 -11.38 24.70 -40.90
C PHE A 33 -12.48 25.32 -40.05
N THR A 34 -13.40 26.06 -40.63
CA THR A 34 -14.51 26.70 -39.92
C THR A 34 -15.75 25.82 -39.83
N GLY A 35 -15.69 24.59 -40.39
CA GLY A 35 -16.83 23.68 -40.50
C GLY A 35 -16.68 22.34 -39.81
N ARG A 36 -15.79 22.17 -38.81
CA ARG A 36 -15.93 21.04 -37.92
C ARG A 36 -17.19 21.25 -37.09
N PRO A 37 -18.24 20.45 -37.25
CA PRO A 37 -19.32 20.48 -36.27
C PRO A 37 -18.65 20.22 -34.94
N SER A 38 -18.61 21.24 -34.07
CA SER A 38 -18.48 21.00 -32.63
C SER A 38 -19.59 20.01 -32.34
N GLY A 39 -19.22 18.76 -32.11
CA GLY A 39 -20.16 17.79 -31.55
C GLY A 39 -20.84 18.48 -30.36
N PRO A 40 -22.08 18.13 -30.03
CA PRO A 40 -22.78 18.78 -28.95
C PRO A 40 -21.82 18.88 -27.79
N ALA A 41 -21.61 20.12 -27.27
CA ALA A 41 -20.77 20.34 -26.12
C ALA A 41 -21.22 19.32 -25.08
N ARG A 42 -20.33 18.41 -24.69
CA ARG A 42 -20.66 17.47 -23.63
C ARG A 42 -21.15 18.32 -22.48
N THR A 43 -22.42 18.22 -22.12
CA THR A 43 -22.89 18.77 -20.86
C THR A 43 -22.01 18.14 -19.80
N ALA A 44 -21.24 18.95 -19.09
CA ALA A 44 -20.36 18.47 -18.03
C ALA A 44 -21.21 17.61 -17.10
N ASP A 45 -20.83 16.35 -16.91
CA ASP A 45 -21.46 15.50 -15.92
C ASP A 45 -21.07 16.01 -14.55
N THR A 46 -22.01 16.62 -13.85
CA THR A 46 -21.80 17.19 -12.51
C THR A 46 -22.27 16.24 -11.40
N SER A 47 -22.69 15.01 -11.75
CA SER A 47 -23.09 14.04 -10.75
C SER A 47 -21.89 13.61 -9.90
N PRO A 48 -22.07 13.39 -8.59
CA PRO A 48 -20.97 12.93 -7.72
C PRO A 48 -20.31 11.66 -8.23
N LEU A 49 -19.00 11.57 -8.01
CA LEU A 49 -18.22 10.35 -8.21
C LEU A 49 -18.39 9.46 -6.98
N LYS A 50 -19.10 8.34 -7.11
CA LYS A 50 -19.29 7.42 -5.99
C LYS A 50 -18.09 6.50 -5.85
N VAL A 51 -17.45 6.51 -4.69
CA VAL A 51 -16.41 5.54 -4.30
C VAL A 51 -16.87 4.72 -3.11
N GLY A 52 -16.46 3.45 -3.06
CA GLY A 52 -16.77 2.55 -1.96
C GLY A 52 -15.57 2.31 -1.06
N ILE A 53 -15.81 2.12 0.25
CA ILE A 53 -14.81 1.65 1.21
C ILE A 53 -15.40 0.48 1.97
N ILE A 54 -14.76 -0.69 1.91
CA ILE A 54 -15.10 -1.86 2.72
C ILE A 54 -14.08 -1.97 3.85
N LEU A 55 -14.54 -2.19 5.06
CA LEU A 55 -13.68 -2.30 6.24
C LEU A 55 -14.26 -3.30 7.25
N SER A 56 -13.39 -3.81 8.13
CA SER A 56 -13.77 -4.75 9.21
C SER A 56 -13.78 -4.04 10.58
N GLU A 57 -14.48 -2.88 10.70
CA GLU A 57 -14.44 -2.02 11.89
C GLU A 57 -14.98 -2.70 13.14
N THR A 58 -16.06 -3.48 13.02
CA THR A 58 -16.67 -4.19 14.14
C THR A 58 -16.10 -5.60 14.34
N SER A 59 -15.00 -5.93 13.68
CA SER A 59 -14.30 -7.19 13.90
C SER A 59 -13.87 -7.35 15.36
N PRO A 60 -14.00 -8.56 15.94
CA PRO A 60 -13.51 -8.84 17.29
C PRO A 60 -11.97 -8.80 17.39
N VAL A 61 -11.25 -8.79 16.27
CA VAL A 61 -9.79 -8.73 16.21
C VAL A 61 -9.37 -7.50 15.41
N GLY A 62 -8.71 -6.56 16.07
CA GLY A 62 -8.10 -5.41 15.41
C GLY A 62 -9.06 -4.33 14.87
N GLY A 63 -10.37 -4.44 15.09
CA GLY A 63 -11.42 -3.61 14.48
C GLY A 63 -11.12 -2.11 14.45
N GLN A 64 -10.66 -1.54 15.57
CA GLN A 64 -10.32 -0.12 15.64
C GLN A 64 -9.22 0.30 14.65
N ALA A 65 -8.25 -0.58 14.35
CA ALA A 65 -7.21 -0.28 13.38
C ALA A 65 -7.74 -0.28 11.95
N PHE A 66 -8.73 -1.14 11.66
CA PHE A 66 -9.32 -1.28 10.32
C PHE A 66 -10.12 -0.05 9.87
N SER A 67 -10.55 0.84 10.79
CA SER A 67 -11.16 2.11 10.42
C SER A 67 -10.17 3.14 9.89
N GLY A 68 -8.88 2.99 10.22
CA GLY A 68 -7.84 3.95 9.86
C GLY A 68 -7.80 4.33 8.37
N PRO A 69 -7.68 3.37 7.44
CA PRO A 69 -7.63 3.70 6.01
C PRO A 69 -8.87 4.45 5.51
N ARG A 70 -10.08 4.10 5.99
CA ARG A 70 -11.31 4.85 5.69
C ARG A 70 -11.19 6.31 6.14
N ASP A 71 -10.73 6.54 7.36
CA ASP A 71 -10.69 7.89 7.95
C ASP A 71 -9.69 8.77 7.18
N GLY A 72 -8.52 8.22 6.82
CA GLY A 72 -7.55 8.90 5.98
C GLY A 72 -8.06 9.20 4.58
N ALA A 73 -8.71 8.23 3.94
CA ALA A 73 -9.28 8.42 2.61
C ALA A 73 -10.41 9.49 2.61
N ARG A 74 -11.27 9.48 3.64
CA ARG A 74 -12.32 10.50 3.79
C ARG A 74 -11.75 11.88 3.97
N ALA A 75 -10.75 12.04 4.82
CA ALA A 75 -10.09 13.34 5.02
C ALA A 75 -9.48 13.88 3.72
N TYR A 76 -8.90 13.02 2.89
CA TYR A 76 -8.41 13.42 1.57
C TYR A 76 -9.55 13.89 0.65
N PHE A 77 -10.63 13.11 0.53
CA PHE A 77 -11.76 13.46 -0.33
C PHE A 77 -12.51 14.69 0.17
N GLU A 78 -12.65 14.91 1.47
CA GLU A 78 -13.25 16.13 2.04
C GLU A 78 -12.43 17.36 1.64
N ARG A 79 -11.11 17.30 1.74
CA ARG A 79 -10.22 18.36 1.27
C ARG A 79 -10.34 18.56 -0.23
N LEU A 80 -10.28 17.51 -1.01
CA LEU A 80 -10.40 17.56 -2.48
C LEU A 80 -11.73 18.18 -2.92
N ASN A 81 -12.83 17.82 -2.27
CA ASN A 81 -14.15 18.38 -2.54
C ASN A 81 -14.22 19.89 -2.21
N ALA A 82 -13.56 20.32 -1.12
CA ALA A 82 -13.45 21.74 -0.75
C ALA A 82 -12.64 22.53 -1.79
N GLU A 83 -11.74 21.90 -2.53
CA GLU A 83 -10.94 22.47 -3.62
C GLU A 83 -11.66 22.39 -4.98
N GLY A 84 -12.87 21.83 -5.06
CA GLY A 84 -13.70 21.74 -6.27
C GLY A 84 -13.89 20.34 -6.85
N GLY A 85 -13.40 19.31 -6.18
CA GLY A 85 -13.53 17.91 -6.57
C GLY A 85 -12.70 17.53 -7.80
N ILE A 86 -13.07 16.47 -8.48
CA ILE A 86 -12.42 15.97 -9.69
C ILE A 86 -13.23 16.39 -10.91
N ASP A 87 -12.65 17.20 -11.79
CA ASP A 87 -13.35 17.77 -12.97
C ASP A 87 -14.69 18.45 -12.60
N GLY A 88 -14.72 19.15 -11.44
CA GLY A 88 -15.92 19.82 -10.93
C GLY A 88 -16.97 18.89 -10.31
N ARG A 89 -16.64 17.63 -10.07
CA ARG A 89 -17.51 16.62 -9.45
C ARG A 89 -17.03 16.31 -8.04
N GLU A 90 -17.94 16.35 -7.08
CA GLU A 90 -17.62 15.88 -5.72
C GLU A 90 -17.42 14.37 -5.68
N VAL A 91 -16.52 13.91 -4.82
CA VAL A 91 -16.36 12.48 -4.49
C VAL A 91 -17.28 12.14 -3.32
N GLU A 92 -18.26 11.27 -3.57
CA GLU A 92 -19.20 10.76 -2.58
C GLU A 92 -18.71 9.40 -2.03
N VAL A 93 -18.38 9.34 -0.75
CA VAL A 93 -17.84 8.14 -0.11
C VAL A 93 -18.94 7.29 0.51
N HIS A 94 -19.09 6.06 0.04
CA HIS A 94 -19.98 5.04 0.60
C HIS A 94 -19.19 4.00 1.39
N THR A 95 -19.49 3.80 2.66
CA THR A 95 -18.79 2.84 3.52
C THR A 95 -19.65 1.62 3.83
N CYS A 96 -19.01 0.47 4.00
CA CYS A 96 -19.64 -0.75 4.46
C CYS A 96 -18.70 -1.51 5.41
N ASP A 97 -19.18 -1.77 6.63
CA ASP A 97 -18.51 -2.61 7.62
C ASP A 97 -18.94 -4.07 7.43
N ASP A 98 -17.99 -4.96 7.18
CA ASP A 98 -18.23 -6.40 6.95
C ASP A 98 -18.15 -7.25 8.22
N GLY A 99 -17.90 -6.62 9.38
CA GLY A 99 -17.76 -7.29 10.66
C GLY A 99 -16.59 -8.27 10.75
N GLY A 100 -15.68 -8.24 9.80
CA GLY A 100 -14.53 -9.18 9.70
C GLY A 100 -14.93 -10.57 9.23
N SER A 101 -16.02 -10.70 8.50
CA SER A 101 -16.53 -11.99 8.01
C SER A 101 -16.68 -12.01 6.49
N GLY A 102 -16.41 -13.17 5.87
CA GLY A 102 -16.60 -13.34 4.43
C GLY A 102 -18.05 -13.18 3.98
N VAL A 103 -19.04 -13.51 4.83
CA VAL A 103 -20.46 -13.28 4.54
C VAL A 103 -20.75 -11.78 4.49
N GLY A 104 -20.39 -11.03 5.53
CA GLY A 104 -20.55 -9.58 5.56
C GLY A 104 -19.80 -8.89 4.42
N ASN A 105 -18.60 -9.41 4.07
CA ASN A 105 -17.83 -8.90 2.94
C ASN A 105 -18.58 -9.06 1.61
N ASN A 106 -19.19 -10.23 1.34
CA ASN A 106 -20.03 -10.44 0.15
C ASN A 106 -21.25 -9.50 0.11
N GLU A 107 -21.86 -9.23 1.27
CA GLU A 107 -22.98 -8.27 1.39
C GLU A 107 -22.52 -6.84 1.09
N CYS A 108 -21.35 -6.44 1.62
CA CYS A 108 -20.75 -5.14 1.33
C CYS A 108 -20.42 -4.97 -0.16
N VAL A 109 -19.85 -5.99 -0.79
CA VAL A 109 -19.56 -5.97 -2.23
C VAL A 109 -20.86 -5.84 -3.03
N HIS A 110 -21.91 -6.61 -2.71
CA HIS A 110 -23.22 -6.47 -3.36
C HIS A 110 -23.74 -5.04 -3.25
N LYS A 111 -23.77 -4.48 -2.04
CA LYS A 111 -24.26 -3.13 -1.77
C LYS A 111 -23.47 -2.06 -2.55
N LEU A 112 -22.14 -2.09 -2.50
CA LEU A 112 -21.31 -1.02 -3.07
C LEU A 112 -21.17 -1.16 -4.59
N VAL A 113 -20.91 -2.38 -5.09
CA VAL A 113 -20.61 -2.64 -6.50
C VAL A 113 -21.87 -2.70 -7.37
N GLU A 114 -22.93 -3.36 -6.88
CA GLU A 114 -24.12 -3.64 -7.68
C GLU A 114 -25.24 -2.60 -7.43
N GLU A 115 -25.55 -2.25 -6.16
CA GLU A 115 -26.61 -1.30 -5.85
C GLU A 115 -26.16 0.15 -5.99
N GLN A 116 -25.07 0.55 -5.30
CA GLN A 116 -24.54 1.92 -5.34
C GLN A 116 -23.78 2.22 -6.63
N ARG A 117 -23.27 1.19 -7.31
CA ARG A 117 -22.53 1.28 -8.57
C ARG A 117 -21.33 2.22 -8.45
N VAL A 118 -20.54 2.04 -7.40
CA VAL A 118 -19.33 2.83 -7.19
C VAL A 118 -18.39 2.68 -8.39
N VAL A 119 -17.64 3.74 -8.71
CA VAL A 119 -16.66 3.75 -9.79
C VAL A 119 -15.40 2.98 -9.41
N ALA A 120 -15.05 2.98 -8.13
CA ALA A 120 -13.94 2.24 -7.56
C ALA A 120 -14.23 1.89 -6.10
N LEU A 121 -13.57 0.85 -5.59
CA LEU A 121 -13.30 0.69 -4.18
C LEU A 121 -11.95 1.38 -3.87
N VAL A 122 -11.84 1.99 -2.69
CA VAL A 122 -10.64 2.72 -2.28
C VAL A 122 -10.31 2.38 -0.83
N ALA A 123 -9.04 2.15 -0.52
CA ALA A 123 -8.57 1.88 0.84
C ALA A 123 -9.29 0.72 1.55
N THR A 124 -9.70 -0.30 0.81
CA THR A 124 -10.33 -1.52 1.37
C THR A 124 -9.44 -2.16 2.42
N THR A 125 -10.00 -2.43 3.61
CA THR A 125 -9.25 -2.97 4.76
C THR A 125 -10.09 -4.01 5.48
N VAL A 126 -9.97 -5.26 5.04
CA VAL A 126 -10.84 -6.37 5.46
C VAL A 126 -10.03 -7.58 5.90
N LEU A 127 -10.56 -8.34 6.88
CA LEU A 127 -9.93 -9.58 7.36
C LEU A 127 -10.13 -10.75 6.41
N ASP A 128 -11.30 -10.83 5.79
CA ASP A 128 -11.66 -11.89 4.84
C ASP A 128 -12.28 -11.27 3.59
N TYR A 129 -11.51 -11.19 2.51
CA TYR A 129 -11.96 -10.61 1.25
C TYR A 129 -12.66 -11.64 0.35
N GLN A 130 -13.68 -12.31 0.87
CA GLN A 130 -14.43 -13.33 0.13
C GLN A 130 -15.14 -12.78 -1.11
N GLY A 131 -15.49 -11.50 -1.12
CA GLY A 131 -16.10 -10.80 -2.26
C GLY A 131 -15.13 -10.41 -3.38
N ALA A 132 -13.82 -10.58 -3.22
CA ALA A 132 -12.81 -10.20 -4.21
C ALA A 132 -13.05 -10.75 -5.63
N PRO A 133 -13.46 -12.02 -5.83
CA PRO A 133 -13.79 -12.55 -7.16
C PRO A 133 -14.91 -11.77 -7.85
N ARG A 134 -15.90 -11.29 -7.07
CA ARG A 134 -17.03 -10.53 -7.60
C ARG A 134 -16.62 -9.10 -7.96
N VAL A 135 -15.80 -8.45 -7.14
CA VAL A 135 -15.22 -7.13 -7.43
C VAL A 135 -14.44 -7.19 -8.74
N SER A 136 -13.52 -8.16 -8.85
CA SER A 136 -12.72 -8.38 -10.04
C SER A 136 -13.57 -8.74 -11.26
N GLY A 137 -14.53 -9.66 -11.11
CA GLY A 137 -15.44 -10.06 -12.21
C GLY A 137 -16.37 -8.94 -12.70
N ALA A 138 -16.62 -7.92 -11.87
CA ALA A 138 -17.36 -6.72 -12.24
C ALA A 138 -16.48 -5.61 -12.84
N GLY A 139 -15.18 -5.84 -12.99
CA GLY A 139 -14.22 -4.85 -13.48
C GLY A 139 -14.13 -3.60 -12.61
N VAL A 140 -14.38 -3.71 -11.31
CA VAL A 140 -14.29 -2.59 -10.37
C VAL A 140 -12.88 -2.53 -9.82
N PRO A 141 -12.12 -1.43 -10.07
CA PRO A 141 -10.82 -1.29 -9.46
C PRO A 141 -10.95 -1.08 -7.94
N ASP A 142 -10.18 -1.85 -7.17
CA ASP A 142 -9.99 -1.66 -5.73
C ASP A 142 -8.58 -1.11 -5.50
N ILE A 143 -8.51 0.17 -5.09
CA ILE A 143 -7.28 0.96 -5.13
C ILE A 143 -6.73 1.20 -3.73
N GLY A 144 -5.47 0.84 -3.53
CA GLY A 144 -4.74 1.12 -2.30
C GLY A 144 -5.21 0.29 -1.10
N GLY A 145 -5.91 -0.82 -1.34
CA GLY A 145 -6.37 -1.71 -0.27
C GLY A 145 -5.23 -2.34 0.52
N GLN A 146 -5.52 -2.72 1.76
CA GLN A 146 -4.59 -3.42 2.66
C GLN A 146 -4.61 -4.92 2.36
N PRO A 147 -3.50 -5.54 1.95
CA PRO A 147 -3.44 -6.94 1.56
C PRO A 147 -3.31 -7.86 2.80
N ILE A 148 -4.36 -7.94 3.62
CA ILE A 148 -4.38 -8.83 4.80
C ILE A 148 -4.47 -10.29 4.39
N GLY A 149 -5.11 -10.56 3.23
CA GLY A 149 -5.19 -11.89 2.64
C GLY A 149 -4.61 -11.92 1.22
N PRO A 150 -4.72 -13.06 0.52
CA PRO A 150 -4.09 -13.28 -0.78
C PRO A 150 -4.80 -12.59 -1.97
N ALA A 151 -5.93 -11.92 -1.76
CA ALA A 151 -6.80 -11.42 -2.82
C ALA A 151 -6.07 -10.52 -3.84
N TYR A 152 -5.19 -9.65 -3.36
CA TYR A 152 -4.43 -8.70 -4.20
C TYR A 152 -3.33 -9.36 -5.04
N ASP A 153 -2.90 -10.56 -4.69
CA ASP A 153 -2.00 -11.41 -5.49
C ASP A 153 -2.76 -12.49 -6.28
N THR A 154 -4.09 -12.46 -6.26
CA THR A 154 -4.94 -13.46 -6.91
C THR A 154 -5.74 -12.87 -8.06
N TYR A 155 -6.37 -11.73 -7.86
CA TYR A 155 -7.36 -11.20 -8.80
C TYR A 155 -6.85 -9.95 -9.52
N PRO A 156 -7.09 -9.81 -10.85
CA PRO A 156 -6.92 -8.56 -11.57
C PRO A 156 -7.87 -7.50 -10.98
N HIS A 157 -7.64 -6.23 -11.29
CA HIS A 157 -8.41 -5.07 -10.81
C HIS A 157 -8.28 -4.74 -9.30
N LEU A 158 -7.50 -5.52 -8.53
CA LEU A 158 -7.18 -5.24 -7.13
C LEU A 158 -5.74 -4.71 -7.01
N TYR A 159 -5.60 -3.47 -6.55
CA TYR A 159 -4.33 -2.73 -6.51
C TYR A 159 -4.01 -2.33 -5.07
N SER A 160 -3.23 -3.18 -4.36
CA SER A 160 -2.81 -2.86 -2.99
C SER A 160 -1.78 -1.73 -2.95
N ILE A 161 -1.65 -1.09 -1.80
CA ILE A 161 -0.59 -0.08 -1.58
C ILE A 161 0.83 -0.66 -1.60
N TYR A 162 0.98 -1.98 -1.58
CA TYR A 162 2.30 -2.64 -1.59
C TYR A 162 2.72 -3.15 -2.97
N GLY A 163 1.85 -3.02 -3.97
CA GLY A 163 2.07 -3.57 -5.31
C GLY A 163 1.96 -5.08 -5.37
N SER A 164 2.21 -5.63 -6.53
CA SER A 164 2.31 -7.09 -6.76
C SER A 164 3.13 -7.38 -8.01
N LEU A 165 3.90 -8.47 -7.97
CA LEU A 165 4.58 -9.04 -9.14
C LEU A 165 3.91 -10.33 -9.63
N ALA A 166 2.88 -10.78 -8.95
CA ALA A 166 2.18 -12.01 -9.26
C ALA A 166 1.33 -11.91 -10.54
N PRO A 167 1.06 -13.02 -11.25
CA PRO A 167 0.24 -13.03 -12.46
C PRO A 167 -1.19 -12.51 -12.26
N ARG A 168 -1.82 -12.73 -11.10
CA ARG A 168 -3.17 -12.24 -10.74
C ARG A 168 -4.27 -12.59 -11.76
N GLU A 169 -4.26 -13.83 -12.22
CA GLU A 169 -5.21 -14.34 -13.24
C GLU A 169 -6.54 -14.85 -12.64
N GLY A 170 -6.69 -14.78 -11.33
CA GLY A 170 -7.78 -15.41 -10.58
C GLY A 170 -7.49 -16.86 -10.21
N GLY A 171 -8.26 -17.39 -9.27
CA GLY A 171 -8.20 -18.80 -8.84
C GLY A 171 -7.17 -19.07 -7.76
N ARG A 172 -5.88 -19.11 -8.09
CA ARG A 172 -4.80 -19.34 -7.12
C ARG A 172 -4.00 -18.08 -6.85
N PRO A 173 -3.60 -17.80 -5.60
CA PRO A 173 -2.76 -16.64 -5.30
C PRO A 173 -1.33 -16.83 -5.80
N GLY A 174 -0.71 -15.74 -6.18
CA GLY A 174 0.70 -15.69 -6.54
C GLY A 174 1.08 -16.61 -7.70
N TRP A 175 2.14 -17.39 -7.52
CA TRP A 175 2.62 -18.36 -8.49
C TRP A 175 2.26 -19.78 -8.03
N ASP A 176 1.36 -20.45 -8.74
CA ASP A 176 0.87 -21.80 -8.40
C ASP A 176 0.36 -21.96 -6.96
N GLY A 177 -0.28 -20.95 -6.42
CA GLY A 177 -0.81 -20.96 -5.05
C GLY A 177 0.20 -20.57 -3.98
N LYS A 178 1.36 -20.03 -4.38
CA LYS A 178 2.39 -19.55 -3.46
C LYS A 178 2.58 -18.05 -3.63
N GLN A 179 2.57 -17.36 -2.53
CA GLN A 179 3.01 -15.97 -2.45
C GLN A 179 4.49 -15.92 -2.08
N TYR A 180 5.15 -14.80 -2.37
CA TYR A 180 6.57 -14.61 -2.07
C TYR A 180 6.75 -13.26 -1.38
N GLY A 181 7.63 -13.23 -0.39
CA GLY A 181 7.97 -12.01 0.34
C GLY A 181 9.47 -11.84 0.51
N GLY A 182 9.90 -10.59 0.62
CA GLY A 182 11.29 -10.24 0.88
C GLY A 182 11.68 -10.41 2.36
N THR A 183 12.97 -10.28 2.62
CA THR A 183 13.55 -10.41 3.96
C THR A 183 14.20 -9.10 4.44
N GLU A 184 13.89 -7.98 3.78
CA GLU A 184 14.51 -6.66 4.01
C GLU A 184 14.40 -6.18 5.46
N VAL A 185 13.26 -6.42 6.10
CA VAL A 185 13.04 -6.07 7.52
C VAL A 185 14.04 -6.78 8.42
N TYR A 186 14.21 -8.08 8.22
CA TYR A 186 15.09 -8.90 9.05
C TYR A 186 16.56 -8.59 8.75
N ARG A 187 16.90 -8.35 7.49
CA ARG A 187 18.23 -7.93 7.06
C ARG A 187 18.61 -6.59 7.67
N TYR A 188 17.69 -5.64 7.72
CA TYR A 188 17.88 -4.34 8.36
C TYR A 188 18.34 -4.49 9.83
N PHE A 189 17.56 -5.16 10.67
CA PHE A 189 17.92 -5.31 12.08
C PHE A 189 19.19 -6.11 12.32
N LYS A 190 19.49 -7.08 11.46
CA LYS A 190 20.73 -7.84 11.54
C LYS A 190 21.95 -6.98 11.21
N ARG A 191 21.84 -6.20 10.15
CA ARG A 191 22.96 -5.45 9.59
C ARG A 191 23.21 -4.16 10.35
N GLU A 192 22.17 -3.39 10.64
CA GLU A 192 22.30 -2.07 11.25
C GLU A 192 22.32 -2.14 12.80
N HIS A 193 21.72 -3.16 13.38
CA HIS A 193 21.60 -3.29 14.85
C HIS A 193 22.28 -4.53 15.43
N GLY A 194 22.84 -5.39 14.61
CA GLY A 194 23.59 -6.57 15.04
C GLY A 194 22.77 -7.65 15.72
N ALA A 195 21.43 -7.64 15.56
CA ALA A 195 20.53 -8.60 16.17
C ALA A 195 20.80 -10.03 15.68
N ARG A 196 20.69 -11.03 16.58
CA ARG A 196 21.07 -12.43 16.30
C ARG A 196 20.04 -13.46 16.72
N THR A 197 19.35 -13.22 17.84
CA THR A 197 18.31 -14.12 18.37
C THR A 197 16.96 -13.42 18.29
N ALA A 198 16.16 -13.84 17.35
CA ALA A 198 14.85 -13.24 17.15
C ALA A 198 13.73 -14.09 17.72
N ALA A 199 12.82 -13.46 18.45
CA ALA A 199 11.60 -14.08 18.93
C ALA A 199 10.41 -13.65 18.04
N VAL A 200 9.45 -14.56 17.86
CA VAL A 200 8.17 -14.27 17.22
C VAL A 200 7.05 -14.73 18.14
N VAL A 201 6.22 -13.77 18.58
CA VAL A 201 5.10 -14.04 19.51
C VAL A 201 3.78 -13.94 18.77
N SER A 202 2.92 -14.93 18.89
CA SER A 202 1.60 -14.96 18.24
C SER A 202 0.50 -15.47 19.17
N TYR A 203 -0.74 -15.21 18.78
CA TYR A 203 -1.86 -15.96 19.32
C TYR A 203 -1.92 -17.36 18.70
N ASN A 204 -2.57 -18.30 19.39
CA ASN A 204 -2.89 -19.66 18.90
C ASN A 204 -4.04 -19.67 17.86
N GLN A 205 -4.38 -18.51 17.29
CA GLN A 205 -5.41 -18.33 16.25
C GLN A 205 -4.75 -18.42 14.86
N ALA A 206 -5.44 -19.01 13.88
CA ALA A 206 -4.88 -19.40 12.59
C ALA A 206 -4.17 -18.25 11.83
N ALA A 207 -4.80 -17.09 11.68
CA ALA A 207 -4.22 -15.96 10.96
C ALA A 207 -2.96 -15.41 11.67
N SER A 208 -3.01 -15.26 13.00
CA SER A 208 -1.88 -14.84 13.82
C SER A 208 -0.71 -15.84 13.75
N ALA A 209 -1.00 -17.12 13.88
CA ALA A 209 0.01 -18.19 13.78
C ALA A 209 0.62 -18.29 12.38
N GLY A 210 -0.18 -18.13 11.33
CA GLY A 210 0.27 -18.13 9.93
C GLY A 210 1.24 -16.97 9.65
N TYR A 211 0.90 -15.77 10.08
CA TYR A 211 1.79 -14.60 9.96
C TYR A 211 3.10 -14.81 10.75
N ALA A 212 3.03 -15.33 11.98
CA ALA A 212 4.22 -15.63 12.76
C ALA A 212 5.14 -16.67 12.11
N GLN A 213 4.58 -17.67 11.43
CA GLN A 213 5.36 -18.64 10.65
C GLN A 213 6.08 -18.00 9.46
N LEU A 214 5.44 -17.06 8.77
CA LEU A 214 6.06 -16.30 7.70
C LEU A 214 7.25 -15.49 8.23
N VAL A 215 7.06 -14.71 9.30
CA VAL A 215 8.13 -13.96 9.96
C VAL A 215 9.28 -14.88 10.39
N ALA A 216 8.98 -16.00 11.02
CA ALA A 216 10.00 -16.96 11.46
C ALA A 216 10.80 -17.58 10.29
N ARG A 217 10.16 -17.81 9.13
CA ARG A 217 10.85 -18.25 7.91
C ARG A 217 11.81 -17.21 7.39
N GLY A 218 11.37 -15.95 7.31
CA GLY A 218 12.21 -14.83 6.88
C GLY A 218 13.42 -14.63 7.78
N LEU A 219 13.23 -14.66 9.09
CA LEU A 219 14.31 -14.59 10.07
C LEU A 219 15.34 -15.72 9.89
N ARG A 220 14.86 -16.97 9.69
CA ARG A 220 15.77 -18.11 9.43
C ARG A 220 16.53 -17.96 8.13
N ALA A 221 15.89 -17.44 7.07
CA ALA A 221 16.54 -17.17 5.79
C ALA A 221 17.69 -16.15 5.94
N GLU A 222 17.54 -15.17 6.84
CA GLU A 222 18.60 -14.23 7.20
C GLU A 222 19.59 -14.77 8.26
N GLY A 223 19.43 -16.03 8.68
CA GLY A 223 20.37 -16.72 9.58
C GLY A 223 20.28 -16.28 11.05
N TYR A 224 19.07 -15.93 11.52
CA TYR A 224 18.82 -15.75 12.96
C TYR A 224 18.64 -17.08 13.67
N LYS A 225 19.00 -17.12 14.96
CA LYS A 225 18.41 -18.08 15.89
C LYS A 225 16.98 -17.61 16.15
N VAL A 226 15.98 -18.44 15.86
CA VAL A 226 14.57 -18.08 15.97
C VAL A 226 13.89 -18.83 17.10
N VAL A 227 13.25 -18.09 17.99
CA VAL A 227 12.39 -18.56 19.07
C VAL A 227 10.94 -18.24 18.69
N THR A 228 10.03 -19.19 18.78
CA THR A 228 8.60 -18.95 18.48
C THR A 228 7.77 -19.28 19.70
N GLU A 229 6.93 -18.33 20.11
CA GLU A 229 6.05 -18.46 21.25
C GLU A 229 4.60 -18.21 20.84
N GLN A 230 3.69 -19.03 21.37
CA GLN A 230 2.26 -18.84 21.19
C GLN A 230 1.57 -18.62 22.53
N VAL A 231 0.62 -17.71 22.55
CA VAL A 231 -0.26 -17.47 23.69
C VAL A 231 -1.70 -17.78 23.33
N ASP A 232 -2.46 -18.22 24.31
CA ASP A 232 -3.90 -18.40 24.14
C ASP A 232 -4.58 -17.02 23.96
N LEU A 233 -5.48 -16.91 22.97
CA LEU A 233 -6.15 -15.66 22.68
C LEU A 233 -7.03 -15.19 23.84
N ALA A 234 -7.73 -16.11 24.51
CA ALA A 234 -8.66 -15.77 25.60
C ALA A 234 -7.95 -15.54 26.93
N LEU A 235 -6.90 -16.34 27.23
CA LEU A 235 -6.18 -16.32 28.52
C LEU A 235 -4.64 -16.25 28.31
N PRO A 236 -4.12 -15.21 27.66
CA PRO A 236 -2.70 -15.15 27.33
C PRO A 236 -1.81 -14.95 28.56
N ASN A 237 -0.76 -15.80 28.68
CA ASN A 237 0.25 -15.69 29.73
C ASN A 237 1.53 -15.02 29.20
N PHE A 238 1.47 -13.72 28.94
CA PHE A 238 2.60 -12.96 28.40
C PHE A 238 3.81 -12.93 29.35
N ARG A 239 3.60 -13.07 30.68
CA ARG A 239 4.71 -13.07 31.64
C ARG A 239 5.58 -14.31 31.50
N ALA A 240 4.98 -15.47 31.29
CA ALA A 240 5.73 -16.72 31.03
C ALA A 240 6.51 -16.60 29.72
N VAL A 241 5.87 -16.12 28.65
CA VAL A 241 6.53 -15.87 27.37
C VAL A 241 7.71 -14.92 27.53
N ALA A 242 7.53 -13.75 28.13
CA ALA A 242 8.62 -12.78 28.32
C ALA A 242 9.79 -13.36 29.14
N ALA A 243 9.52 -14.20 30.15
CA ALA A 243 10.56 -14.87 30.92
C ALA A 243 11.33 -15.90 30.09
N ASP A 244 10.65 -16.67 29.24
CA ASP A 244 11.29 -17.61 28.32
C ASP A 244 12.14 -16.89 27.27
N LEU A 245 11.63 -15.83 26.65
CA LEU A 245 12.38 -15.01 25.69
C LEU A 245 13.67 -14.45 26.31
N LYS A 246 13.61 -14.02 27.58
CA LYS A 246 14.79 -13.58 28.34
C LYS A 246 15.78 -14.70 28.53
N GLN A 247 15.32 -15.90 28.91
CA GLN A 247 16.17 -17.06 29.10
C GLN A 247 16.81 -17.53 27.77
N GLN A 248 16.09 -17.40 26.64
CA GLN A 248 16.59 -17.73 25.30
C GLN A 248 17.57 -16.68 24.75
N GLY A 249 17.70 -15.54 25.39
CA GLY A 249 18.57 -14.42 24.98
C GLY A 249 18.04 -13.72 23.72
N ALA A 250 16.73 -13.56 23.61
CA ALA A 250 16.13 -12.80 22.51
C ALA A 250 16.56 -11.33 22.56
N ASP A 251 17.16 -10.84 21.49
CA ASP A 251 17.59 -9.45 21.30
C ASP A 251 16.72 -8.69 20.30
N LEU A 252 15.84 -9.41 19.56
CA LEU A 252 14.88 -8.88 18.62
C LEU A 252 13.53 -9.58 18.83
N VAL A 253 12.44 -8.84 18.94
CA VAL A 253 11.10 -9.41 19.15
C VAL A 253 10.15 -8.90 18.08
N PHE A 254 9.58 -9.82 17.31
CA PHE A 254 8.42 -9.61 16.43
C PHE A 254 7.15 -10.15 17.06
N ASP A 255 6.03 -9.66 16.61
CA ASP A 255 4.73 -10.16 17.04
C ASP A 255 3.68 -10.23 15.94
N ALA A 256 2.69 -11.07 16.15
CA ALA A 256 1.45 -11.19 15.41
C ALA A 256 0.27 -10.99 16.37
N LEU A 257 0.30 -9.91 17.15
CA LEU A 257 -0.67 -9.58 18.18
C LEU A 257 -1.44 -8.31 17.78
N ASP A 258 -2.64 -8.17 18.31
CA ASP A 258 -3.36 -6.89 18.26
C ASP A 258 -2.73 -5.85 19.22
N THR A 259 -3.26 -4.63 19.23
CA THR A 259 -2.73 -3.55 20.08
C THR A 259 -2.74 -3.92 21.55
N HIS A 260 -3.83 -4.55 22.04
CA HIS A 260 -3.91 -4.95 23.44
C HIS A 260 -2.89 -6.03 23.81
N GLY A 261 -2.70 -7.02 22.96
CA GLY A 261 -1.69 -8.05 23.12
C GLY A 261 -0.28 -7.48 23.14
N ASN A 262 0.00 -6.54 22.25
CA ASN A 262 1.29 -5.84 22.21
C ASN A 262 1.61 -5.09 23.48
N VAL A 263 0.68 -4.28 23.99
CA VAL A 263 0.84 -3.55 25.26
C VAL A 263 1.08 -4.51 26.40
N ARG A 264 0.33 -5.61 26.49
CA ARG A 264 0.48 -6.64 27.55
C ARG A 264 1.81 -7.37 27.45
N LEU A 265 2.28 -7.69 26.25
CA LEU A 265 3.61 -8.29 26.05
C LEU A 265 4.71 -7.31 26.50
N CYS A 266 4.66 -6.05 26.10
CA CYS A 266 5.62 -5.03 26.53
C CYS A 266 5.64 -4.87 28.05
N LYS A 267 4.47 -4.80 28.69
CA LYS A 267 4.38 -4.74 30.16
C LYS A 267 5.01 -5.97 30.81
N ALA A 268 4.81 -7.16 30.24
CA ALA A 268 5.43 -8.37 30.75
C ALA A 268 6.95 -8.37 30.55
N MET A 269 7.46 -7.87 29.41
CA MET A 269 8.90 -7.71 29.15
C MET A 269 9.55 -6.80 30.19
N ASP A 270 8.97 -5.64 30.49
CA ASP A 270 9.47 -4.74 31.53
C ASP A 270 9.45 -5.39 32.92
N GLN A 271 8.37 -6.11 33.27
CA GLN A 271 8.25 -6.79 34.56
C GLN A 271 9.31 -7.88 34.81
N VAL A 272 9.75 -8.57 33.76
CA VAL A 272 10.82 -9.58 33.89
C VAL A 272 12.21 -9.00 33.61
N GLY A 273 12.30 -7.72 33.23
CA GLY A 273 13.53 -7.06 32.85
C GLY A 273 14.16 -7.66 31.58
N LEU A 274 13.34 -7.96 30.57
CA LEU A 274 13.80 -8.32 29.23
C LEU A 274 14.13 -7.04 28.48
N GLU A 275 15.41 -6.83 28.22
CA GLU A 275 15.89 -5.75 27.37
C GLU A 275 16.19 -6.29 25.98
N VAL A 276 15.72 -5.59 24.94
CA VAL A 276 15.90 -5.98 23.54
C VAL A 276 16.44 -4.80 22.72
N THR A 277 17.17 -5.12 21.66
CA THR A 277 17.63 -4.14 20.68
C THR A 277 16.44 -3.49 19.96
N ALA A 278 15.44 -4.30 19.63
CA ALA A 278 14.21 -3.83 19.03
C ALA A 278 13.02 -4.76 19.36
N LYS A 279 11.89 -4.14 19.68
CA LYS A 279 10.56 -4.72 19.66
C LYS A 279 9.86 -4.20 18.42
N VAL A 280 9.88 -4.99 17.34
CA VAL A 280 9.24 -4.62 16.07
C VAL A 280 7.77 -4.99 16.15
N THR A 281 6.92 -4.00 16.12
CA THR A 281 5.47 -4.18 16.13
C THR A 281 4.87 -3.99 14.73
N ASN A 282 3.67 -4.51 14.52
CA ASN A 282 2.99 -4.37 13.23
C ASN A 282 2.45 -2.94 13.02
N ALA A 283 2.09 -2.62 11.77
CA ALA A 283 1.64 -1.27 11.38
C ALA A 283 0.36 -0.81 12.10
N GLN A 284 -0.47 -1.71 12.65
CA GLN A 284 -1.63 -1.36 13.45
C GLN A 284 -1.26 -0.58 14.73
N ASN A 285 -0.03 -0.78 15.22
CA ASN A 285 0.50 -0.12 16.41
C ASN A 285 1.32 1.13 16.08
N TRP A 286 1.46 1.47 14.81
CA TRP A 286 2.12 2.71 14.39
C TRP A 286 1.15 3.90 14.53
N THR A 287 1.00 4.38 15.75
CA THR A 287 -0.02 5.35 16.14
C THR A 287 0.55 6.47 17.01
N SER A 288 -0.17 7.59 17.12
CA SER A 288 0.22 8.71 17.97
C SER A 288 0.00 8.46 19.47
N THR A 289 -0.76 7.43 19.83
CA THR A 289 -1.17 7.16 21.21
C THR A 289 -0.21 6.26 22.01
N VAL A 290 0.94 5.89 21.44
CA VAL A 290 1.91 4.96 22.06
C VAL A 290 2.33 5.40 23.48
N ALA A 291 2.54 6.70 23.71
CA ALA A 291 2.91 7.18 25.04
C ALA A 291 1.89 6.80 26.12
N GLU A 292 0.60 6.89 25.81
CA GLU A 292 -0.49 6.53 26.72
C GLU A 292 -0.73 5.02 26.73
N ASP A 293 -0.78 4.38 25.57
CA ASP A 293 -1.05 2.93 25.46
C ASP A 293 0.01 2.10 26.21
N TYR A 294 1.28 2.51 26.12
CA TYR A 294 2.42 1.80 26.74
C TYR A 294 2.97 2.51 27.99
N LYS A 295 2.18 3.34 28.68
CA LYS A 295 2.62 4.10 29.86
C LYS A 295 3.20 3.23 30.98
N ASP A 296 2.70 2.01 31.14
CA ASP A 296 3.14 1.03 32.14
C ASP A 296 4.32 0.16 31.68
N ALA A 297 4.91 0.43 30.51
CA ALA A 297 6.00 -0.33 29.92
C ALA A 297 7.07 0.59 29.29
N PRO A 298 7.69 1.51 30.06
CA PRO A 298 8.55 2.55 29.51
C PRO A 298 9.82 2.03 28.83
N HIS A 299 10.41 0.91 29.28
CA HIS A 299 11.60 0.35 28.63
C HIS A 299 11.24 -0.27 27.29
N CYS A 300 10.23 -1.15 27.24
CA CYS A 300 9.75 -1.74 26.00
C CYS A 300 9.23 -0.66 25.03
N ARG A 301 8.51 0.36 25.53
CA ARG A 301 8.02 1.48 24.72
C ARG A 301 9.16 2.17 23.96
N ASN A 302 10.27 2.47 24.61
CA ASN A 302 11.43 3.07 23.97
C ASN A 302 12.27 2.09 23.13
N ALA A 303 11.93 0.80 23.15
CA ALA A 303 12.45 -0.22 22.25
C ALA A 303 11.49 -0.54 21.09
N LEU A 304 10.36 0.18 20.95
CA LEU A 304 9.43 -0.03 19.86
C LEU A 304 9.98 0.48 18.53
N TRP A 305 9.87 -0.38 17.52
CA TRP A 305 10.16 -0.11 16.15
C TRP A 305 8.98 -0.52 15.26
N VAL A 306 8.84 0.15 14.15
CA VAL A 306 7.88 -0.16 13.10
C VAL A 306 8.56 -0.13 11.75
N THR A 307 8.06 -0.93 10.84
CA THR A 307 8.55 -1.01 9.46
C THR A 307 7.37 -1.07 8.49
N GLY A 308 7.56 -0.59 7.28
CA GLY A 308 6.52 -0.58 6.27
C GLY A 308 7.00 -0.09 4.91
N SER A 309 6.07 0.08 4.00
CA SER A 309 6.29 0.59 2.64
C SER A 309 5.78 2.02 2.46
N SER A 310 5.41 2.69 3.54
CA SER A 310 4.91 4.05 3.53
C SER A 310 5.71 4.94 4.48
N ARG A 311 5.77 6.23 4.17
CA ARG A 311 6.47 7.24 4.95
C ARG A 311 5.86 7.35 6.35
N ASN A 312 6.70 7.49 7.35
CA ASN A 312 6.25 7.76 8.72
C ASN A 312 5.27 8.95 8.75
N PHE A 313 4.06 8.73 9.25
CA PHE A 313 3.04 9.80 9.31
C PHE A 313 3.46 11.00 10.16
N GLN A 314 4.44 10.82 11.06
CA GLN A 314 5.03 11.89 11.88
C GLN A 314 6.30 12.52 11.27
N ASP A 315 6.70 12.11 10.05
CA ASP A 315 7.83 12.71 9.35
C ASP A 315 7.60 14.22 9.16
N ARG A 316 8.50 15.01 9.73
CA ARG A 316 8.40 16.48 9.73
C ARG A 316 9.00 17.12 8.48
N ASP A 317 9.83 16.38 7.76
CA ASP A 317 10.54 16.86 6.59
C ASP A 317 9.74 16.66 5.29
N SER A 318 8.64 15.89 5.35
CA SER A 318 7.75 15.64 4.21
C SER A 318 6.56 16.59 4.20
N GLU A 319 6.45 17.39 3.14
CA GLU A 319 5.28 18.27 2.94
C GLU A 319 3.98 17.47 2.78
N ALA A 320 4.01 16.35 2.03
CA ALA A 320 2.84 15.49 1.87
C ALA A 320 2.38 14.85 3.20
N ALA A 321 3.31 14.46 4.08
CA ALA A 321 2.95 13.98 5.42
C ALA A 321 2.43 15.13 6.32
N LYS A 322 2.90 16.34 6.11
CA LYS A 322 2.38 17.53 6.80
C LYS A 322 0.95 17.84 6.35
N GLU A 323 0.67 17.83 5.04
CA GLU A 323 -0.68 18.01 4.50
C GLU A 323 -1.67 17.00 5.08
N PHE A 324 -1.26 15.73 5.17
CA PHE A 324 -2.05 14.68 5.83
C PHE A 324 -2.35 15.04 7.30
N ARG A 325 -1.32 15.43 8.09
CA ARG A 325 -1.52 15.78 9.51
C ARG A 325 -2.41 17.01 9.70
N GLU A 326 -2.32 17.99 8.81
CA GLU A 326 -3.17 19.18 8.83
C GLU A 326 -4.64 18.83 8.54
N ALA A 327 -4.89 17.97 7.54
CA ALA A 327 -6.23 17.50 7.23
C ALA A 327 -6.85 16.63 8.35
N MET A 328 -6.01 15.90 9.07
CA MET A 328 -6.42 15.06 10.20
C MET A 328 -6.39 15.79 11.55
N GLN A 329 -6.24 17.13 11.56
CA GLN A 329 -6.20 17.90 12.79
C GLN A 329 -7.52 17.76 13.57
N GLY A 330 -7.40 17.36 14.84
CA GLY A 330 -8.56 17.09 15.72
C GLY A 330 -8.95 15.62 15.81
N ALA A 331 -8.30 14.73 15.08
CA ALA A 331 -8.46 13.30 15.29
C ALA A 331 -7.84 12.89 16.65
N ASP A 332 -8.55 12.12 17.45
CA ASP A 332 -8.09 11.64 18.75
C ASP A 332 -6.83 10.75 18.63
N ARG A 333 -6.69 10.08 17.49
CA ARG A 333 -5.60 9.16 17.20
C ARG A 333 -5.17 9.29 15.73
N LEU A 334 -3.91 9.59 15.50
CA LEU A 334 -3.28 9.46 14.19
C LEU A 334 -2.60 8.11 14.06
N SER A 335 -2.61 7.54 12.86
CA SER A 335 -1.99 6.24 12.58
C SER A 335 -1.40 6.17 11.18
N GLN A 336 -0.48 5.23 11.00
CA GLN A 336 0.11 4.93 9.70
C GLN A 336 -0.95 4.49 8.67
N TRP A 337 -1.90 3.68 9.09
CA TRP A 337 -2.98 3.23 8.21
C TRP A 337 -3.91 4.36 7.75
N GLN A 338 -4.07 5.42 8.54
CA GLN A 338 -4.77 6.62 8.05
C GLN A 338 -3.99 7.31 6.93
N LEU A 339 -2.66 7.45 7.06
CA LEU A 339 -1.81 7.99 6.00
C LEU A 339 -1.86 7.12 4.74
N GLU A 340 -1.87 5.80 4.88
CA GLU A 340 -1.99 4.87 3.76
C GLU A 340 -3.36 4.97 3.07
N GLY A 341 -4.43 5.14 3.81
CA GLY A 341 -5.77 5.43 3.25
C GLY A 341 -5.84 6.77 2.53
N TRP A 342 -5.19 7.80 3.06
CA TRP A 342 -5.00 9.09 2.39
C TRP A 342 -4.26 8.91 1.05
N ALA A 343 -3.17 8.15 1.03
CA ALA A 343 -2.41 7.85 -0.18
C ALA A 343 -3.23 7.05 -1.21
N ALA A 344 -4.06 6.12 -0.75
CA ALA A 344 -5.00 5.38 -1.60
C ALA A 344 -6.03 6.28 -2.28
N ALA A 345 -6.59 7.25 -1.53
CA ALA A 345 -7.54 8.22 -2.06
C ALA A 345 -6.86 9.18 -3.05
N MET A 346 -5.64 9.58 -2.79
CA MET A 346 -4.80 10.35 -3.72
C MET A 346 -4.58 9.58 -5.02
N TRP A 347 -4.28 8.29 -4.94
CA TRP A 347 -4.07 7.44 -6.12
C TRP A 347 -5.34 7.33 -6.98
N PHE A 348 -6.50 7.14 -6.35
CA PHE A 348 -7.78 7.20 -7.05
C PHE A 348 -8.01 8.55 -7.73
N ALA A 349 -7.74 9.67 -7.04
CA ALA A 349 -7.94 11.00 -7.58
C ALA A 349 -7.06 11.24 -8.82
N ASP A 350 -5.76 10.91 -8.76
CA ASP A 350 -4.83 11.04 -9.89
C ASP A 350 -5.29 10.18 -11.09
N ALA A 351 -5.78 8.96 -10.85
CA ALA A 351 -6.34 8.09 -11.88
C ALA A 351 -7.61 8.70 -12.51
N ALA A 352 -8.52 9.20 -11.67
CA ALA A 352 -9.78 9.79 -12.12
C ALA A 352 -9.55 11.12 -12.89
N GLU A 353 -8.63 11.97 -12.44
CA GLU A 353 -8.22 13.19 -13.17
C GLU A 353 -7.66 12.86 -14.55
N SER A 354 -6.83 11.83 -14.66
CA SER A 354 -6.33 11.33 -15.95
C SER A 354 -7.46 10.88 -16.89
N CYS A 355 -8.58 10.43 -16.35
CA CYS A 355 -9.76 9.99 -17.10
C CYS A 355 -10.72 11.12 -17.47
N ALA A 356 -10.67 12.27 -16.81
CA ALA A 356 -11.62 13.36 -16.97
C ALA A 356 -11.91 13.74 -18.44
N PRO A 357 -10.90 13.88 -19.35
CA PRO A 357 -11.14 14.24 -20.74
C PRO A 357 -12.00 13.23 -21.53
N ALA A 358 -11.94 11.95 -21.17
CA ALA A 358 -12.69 10.87 -21.84
C ALA A 358 -13.97 10.47 -21.11
N GLY A 359 -14.08 10.84 -19.84
CA GLY A 359 -15.12 10.45 -18.90
C GLY A 359 -14.59 9.46 -17.85
N ILE A 360 -14.88 9.75 -16.58
CA ILE A 360 -14.43 8.96 -15.44
C ILE A 360 -15.31 7.71 -15.34
N THR A 361 -14.79 6.56 -15.76
CA THR A 361 -15.45 5.25 -15.71
C THR A 361 -14.55 4.21 -15.04
N ARG A 362 -15.11 3.07 -14.64
CA ARG A 362 -14.34 1.93 -14.07
C ARG A 362 -13.22 1.51 -15.01
N GLU A 363 -13.56 1.36 -16.29
CA GLU A 363 -12.63 0.90 -17.33
C GLU A 363 -11.48 1.87 -17.54
N CYS A 364 -11.75 3.18 -17.48
CA CYS A 364 -10.69 4.17 -17.64
C CYS A 364 -9.76 4.19 -16.43
N VAL A 365 -10.33 4.20 -15.22
CA VAL A 365 -9.56 4.17 -13.97
C VAL A 365 -8.70 2.90 -13.91
N ASP A 366 -9.27 1.75 -14.23
CA ASP A 366 -8.54 0.48 -14.27
C ASP A 366 -7.43 0.48 -15.33
N ALA A 367 -7.71 1.00 -16.52
CA ALA A 367 -6.70 1.13 -17.58
C ALA A 367 -5.53 2.06 -17.18
N TYR A 368 -5.77 3.08 -16.36
CA TYR A 368 -4.70 3.90 -15.78
C TYR A 368 -3.80 3.07 -14.87
N LEU A 369 -4.37 2.29 -13.98
CA LEU A 369 -3.65 1.45 -13.02
C LEU A 369 -2.88 0.31 -13.70
N GLN A 370 -3.44 -0.25 -14.78
CA GLN A 370 -2.80 -1.31 -15.57
C GLN A 370 -1.57 -0.86 -16.36
N ARG A 371 -1.29 0.43 -16.49
CA ARG A 371 -0.07 0.91 -17.16
C ARG A 371 1.21 0.44 -16.48
N GLY A 372 1.11 0.05 -15.20
CA GLY A 372 2.26 -0.45 -14.43
C GLY A 372 3.30 0.62 -14.09
N GLU A 373 2.97 1.90 -14.29
CA GLU A 373 3.86 2.99 -13.89
C GLU A 373 3.98 3.03 -12.36
N PRO A 374 5.21 3.20 -11.82
CA PRO A 374 5.40 3.29 -10.38
C PRO A 374 4.64 4.48 -9.78
N TYR A 375 3.90 4.24 -8.70
CA TYR A 375 3.15 5.27 -8.00
C TYR A 375 3.65 5.44 -6.57
N ASP A 376 3.98 6.67 -6.16
CA ASP A 376 4.57 6.97 -4.85
C ASP A 376 3.73 7.90 -3.96
N ALA A 377 2.55 8.31 -4.39
CA ALA A 377 1.69 9.24 -3.67
C ALA A 377 2.44 10.49 -3.18
N ARG A 378 3.18 11.15 -4.07
CA ARG A 378 4.03 12.32 -3.76
C ARG A 378 5.07 12.05 -2.68
N GLY A 379 5.63 10.83 -2.66
CA GLY A 379 6.65 10.39 -1.71
C GLY A 379 6.08 9.91 -0.38
N LEU A 380 4.78 9.63 -0.26
CA LEU A 380 4.18 8.97 0.90
C LEU A 380 4.36 7.46 0.86
N LEU A 381 4.51 6.87 -0.32
CA LEU A 381 4.70 5.43 -0.51
C LEU A 381 6.09 5.16 -1.11
N ILE A 382 6.69 4.04 -0.77
CA ILE A 382 7.70 3.42 -1.61
C ILE A 382 7.01 3.12 -2.95
N PRO A 383 7.64 3.43 -4.12
CA PRO A 383 6.97 3.32 -5.39
C PRO A 383 6.25 1.96 -5.58
N VAL A 384 4.94 2.02 -5.69
CA VAL A 384 4.06 0.86 -5.87
C VAL A 384 4.11 0.45 -7.33
N VAL A 385 4.37 -0.83 -7.58
CA VAL A 385 4.49 -1.38 -8.94
C VAL A 385 3.59 -2.61 -9.06
N PHE A 386 2.87 -2.69 -10.19
CA PHE A 386 2.15 -3.88 -10.62
C PHE A 386 2.75 -4.37 -11.93
N GLU A 387 3.51 -5.44 -11.85
CA GLU A 387 4.13 -6.11 -12.98
C GLU A 387 3.80 -7.60 -12.89
N GLN A 388 3.38 -8.19 -14.01
CA GLN A 388 3.07 -9.62 -14.03
C GLN A 388 4.30 -10.40 -14.49
N LEU A 389 4.99 -11.03 -13.56
CA LEU A 389 6.12 -11.91 -13.86
C LEU A 389 5.67 -13.35 -13.99
N PRO A 390 6.12 -14.09 -15.03
CA PRO A 390 5.75 -15.50 -15.22
C PRO A 390 6.29 -16.41 -14.12
N GLU A 391 7.40 -16.03 -13.50
CA GLU A 391 8.06 -16.76 -12.41
C GLU A 391 8.44 -15.80 -11.28
N PRO A 392 8.44 -16.24 -10.01
CA PRO A 392 8.87 -15.41 -8.91
C PRO A 392 10.37 -15.12 -9.04
N PRO A 393 10.81 -13.87 -8.86
CA PRO A 393 12.23 -13.55 -8.87
C PRO A 393 12.94 -14.22 -7.67
N SER A 394 14.16 -14.70 -7.86
CA SER A 394 14.95 -15.29 -6.78
C SER A 394 15.40 -14.24 -5.75
N THR A 395 15.69 -13.03 -6.21
CA THR A 395 16.01 -11.86 -5.38
C THR A 395 15.29 -10.64 -5.91
N ARG A 396 15.10 -9.65 -5.04
CA ARG A 396 14.53 -8.34 -5.40
C ARG A 396 15.20 -7.25 -4.57
N ARG A 397 15.44 -6.10 -5.22
CA ARG A 397 15.78 -4.88 -4.49
C ARG A 397 14.50 -4.31 -3.87
N THR A 398 14.44 -4.32 -2.56
CA THR A 398 13.29 -3.83 -1.79
C THR A 398 13.74 -2.75 -0.83
N CYS A 399 12.99 -1.66 -0.76
CA CYS A 399 13.23 -0.57 0.17
C CYS A 399 12.32 -0.69 1.39
N LEU A 400 12.68 -0.01 2.47
CA LEU A 400 12.02 -0.16 3.77
C LEU A 400 11.91 1.18 4.48
N SER A 401 10.70 1.57 4.86
CA SER A 401 10.45 2.63 5.82
C SER A 401 10.63 2.09 7.23
N VAL A 402 11.37 2.80 8.07
CA VAL A 402 11.65 2.41 9.45
C VAL A 402 11.49 3.61 10.36
N ALA A 403 10.75 3.43 11.45
CA ALA A 403 10.68 4.43 12.51
C ALA A 403 10.81 3.77 13.89
N ARG A 404 11.36 4.54 14.82
CA ARG A 404 11.52 4.15 16.23
C ARG A 404 10.75 5.12 17.10
N TRP A 405 10.07 4.59 18.12
CA TRP A 405 9.47 5.43 19.14
C TRP A 405 10.53 6.05 20.06
N GLN A 406 10.36 7.33 20.34
CA GLN A 406 11.18 8.07 21.31
C GLN A 406 10.26 8.91 22.18
N ASP A 407 10.36 8.75 23.50
CA ASP A 407 9.58 9.52 24.45
C ASP A 407 9.85 11.03 24.29
N GLY A 408 8.78 11.82 24.19
CA GLY A 408 8.85 13.26 23.95
C GLY A 408 8.89 13.68 22.48
N GLU A 409 9.27 12.79 21.54
CA GLU A 409 9.34 13.09 20.11
C GLU A 409 8.30 12.34 19.28
N GLY A 410 7.86 11.17 19.74
CA GLY A 410 6.97 10.29 18.99
C GLY A 410 7.72 9.30 18.09
N TRP A 411 7.16 8.97 16.94
CA TRP A 411 7.81 8.13 15.94
C TRP A 411 8.81 8.94 15.13
N VAL A 412 10.08 8.64 15.33
CA VAL A 412 11.19 9.25 14.61
C VAL A 412 11.63 8.33 13.47
N THR A 413 11.66 8.87 12.26
CA THR A 413 12.18 8.17 11.09
C THR A 413 13.66 7.83 11.29
N ALA A 414 14.02 6.55 11.17
CA ALA A 414 15.40 6.10 11.39
C ALA A 414 16.24 6.24 10.12
N GLU A 415 15.65 5.93 8.95
CA GLU A 415 16.31 5.95 7.66
C GLU A 415 15.38 6.46 6.57
N ASP A 416 15.91 7.12 5.53
CA ASP A 416 15.12 7.50 4.36
C ASP A 416 14.67 6.26 3.58
N MET A 417 13.36 6.08 3.48
CA MET A 417 12.75 4.91 2.83
C MET A 417 13.16 4.72 1.37
N ASN A 418 13.59 5.80 0.66
CA ASN A 418 14.01 5.72 -0.75
C ASN A 418 15.44 5.23 -0.91
N THR A 419 16.26 5.31 0.14
CA THR A 419 17.65 4.88 0.14
C THR A 419 17.93 3.66 1.00
N ASN A 420 17.08 3.38 1.98
CA ASN A 420 17.16 2.20 2.84
C ASN A 420 16.66 0.94 2.10
N CYS A 421 17.44 0.49 1.13
CA CYS A 421 17.09 -0.57 0.20
C CYS A 421 18.09 -1.73 0.25
N PHE A 422 17.58 -2.95 0.12
CA PHE A 422 18.33 -4.20 0.22
C PHE A 422 18.04 -5.11 -0.97
N GLU A 423 19.07 -5.76 -1.51
CA GLU A 423 18.89 -6.89 -2.41
C GLU A 423 18.64 -8.13 -1.54
N VAL A 424 17.40 -8.64 -1.53
CA VAL A 424 16.97 -9.72 -0.64
C VAL A 424 16.38 -10.90 -1.40
N PRO A 425 16.54 -12.14 -0.87
CA PRO A 425 15.85 -13.29 -1.42
C PRO A 425 14.35 -13.14 -1.30
N GLN A 426 13.63 -13.67 -2.28
CA GLN A 426 12.19 -13.83 -2.23
C GLN A 426 11.89 -15.25 -1.73
N ILE A 427 11.24 -15.35 -0.57
CA ILE A 427 10.93 -16.63 0.05
C ILE A 427 9.45 -16.97 -0.12
N PRO A 428 9.13 -18.23 -0.50
CA PRO A 428 7.75 -18.65 -0.65
C PRO A 428 7.05 -18.79 0.69
N TYR A 429 5.77 -18.46 0.72
CA TYR A 429 4.89 -18.79 1.83
C TYR A 429 3.51 -19.21 1.33
N GLU A 430 2.87 -20.08 2.08
CA GLU A 430 1.48 -20.51 1.90
C GLU A 430 0.67 -19.85 3.02
N GLN A 431 -0.47 -19.30 2.67
CA GLN A 431 -1.43 -18.80 3.66
C GLN A 431 -2.44 -19.87 4.05
#